data_4d5c8d430849cad938ac118136e04659
#
_entry.id   4d5c8d430849cad938ac118136e04659
#
_cell.length_a   1.000
_cell.length_b   1.000
_cell.length_c   1.000
_cell.angle_alpha   90.00
_cell.angle_beta   90.00
_cell.angle_gamma   90.00
#
_symmetry.space_group_name_H-M   'P 1'
#
loop_
_entity.id
_entity.type
_entity.pdbx_description
1 polymer ?
#
loop_
_entity_poly.entity_id
_entity_poly.type
_entity_poly.pdbx_seq_one_letter_code
_entity_poly.pdbx_strand_id
1 'polypeptide(L)'
;MRKNVEKMSFNFSPNFDLVKRHRRQIKYLIFHYTGMRSDKSAIKKLTDINSKVSCHFYITEKGNLIRMVPDLYIAWHAGKSSWRNHKQLNKYSIGIEISNPGHDHNYISYKKKQMETLVLISRKLINKYKINKKNVLGHSDIAPVRKKDPGEKFPWKNLAKKKIGIWHNLKIAKSKKMRNIKFLKKKEFFNELKLYGYDIKFSTETEKKKIVKNFQRHFRPEIVNGKLDKECFLIIKALNSMK
;
A
#
# COMPACT_ATOMS: atom_id res chain seq x y z
N MET A 1 19.86 6.55 -22.21
CA MET A 1 18.51 6.56 -22.83
C MET A 1 17.50 7.14 -21.82
N ARG A 2 17.06 8.37 -21.99
CA ARG A 2 15.94 8.97 -21.25
C ARG A 2 14.66 8.30 -21.76
N LYS A 3 14.15 7.28 -21.05
CA LYS A 3 12.81 6.75 -21.30
C LYS A 3 11.83 7.89 -21.02
N ASN A 4 11.17 8.37 -22.07
CA ASN A 4 10.09 9.33 -22.00
C ASN A 4 9.13 8.93 -20.86
N VAL A 5 8.86 9.87 -19.97
CA VAL A 5 7.66 9.83 -19.12
C VAL A 5 6.51 9.88 -20.13
N GLU A 6 5.91 8.73 -20.42
CA GLU A 6 4.72 8.67 -21.26
C GLU A 6 3.75 9.74 -20.79
N LYS A 7 3.18 10.43 -21.74
CA LYS A 7 2.32 11.60 -21.61
C LYS A 7 1.29 11.37 -20.50
N MET A 8 1.51 11.99 -19.34
CA MET A 8 0.55 11.97 -18.24
C MET A 8 -0.69 12.71 -18.69
N SER A 9 -1.83 12.04 -18.67
CA SER A 9 -3.13 12.65 -18.92
C SER A 9 -3.76 13.18 -17.64
N PHE A 10 -4.80 13.99 -17.80
CA PHE A 10 -5.52 14.61 -16.70
C PHE A 10 -7.00 14.22 -16.78
N ASN A 11 -7.57 13.81 -15.66
CA ASN A 11 -8.99 13.57 -15.50
C ASN A 11 -9.36 13.85 -14.04
N PHE A 12 -9.69 15.10 -13.76
CA PHE A 12 -9.83 15.58 -12.38
C PHE A 12 -11.06 15.03 -11.66
N SER A 13 -10.83 14.56 -10.45
CA SER A 13 -11.88 14.19 -9.51
C SER A 13 -12.34 15.43 -8.72
N PRO A 14 -13.64 15.59 -8.43
CA PRO A 14 -14.14 16.61 -7.53
C PRO A 14 -13.98 16.25 -6.05
N ASN A 15 -13.61 15.01 -5.72
CA ASN A 15 -13.59 14.45 -4.36
C ASN A 15 -12.28 14.72 -3.64
N PHE A 16 -12.06 15.96 -3.19
CA PHE A 16 -10.87 16.33 -2.42
C PHE A 16 -11.17 17.54 -1.52
N ASP A 17 -10.36 17.72 -0.47
CA ASP A 17 -10.46 18.90 0.37
C ASP A 17 -9.86 20.11 -0.35
N LEU A 18 -10.59 21.24 -0.38
CA LEU A 18 -10.19 22.46 -1.08
C LEU A 18 -8.98 23.16 -0.43
N VAL A 19 -8.71 22.88 0.84
CA VAL A 19 -7.57 23.45 1.57
C VAL A 19 -6.28 22.75 1.13
N LYS A 20 -5.34 23.52 0.63
CA LYS A 20 -3.99 23.03 0.28
C LYS A 20 -3.20 22.72 1.55
N ARG A 21 -2.62 21.53 1.61
CA ARG A 21 -1.64 21.16 2.63
C ARG A 21 -0.25 21.65 2.27
N HIS A 22 0.56 21.93 3.29
CA HIS A 22 1.97 22.25 3.10
C HIS A 22 2.74 21.02 2.60
N ARG A 23 3.71 21.20 1.67
CA ARG A 23 4.49 20.08 1.08
C ARG A 23 5.16 19.16 2.12
N ARG A 24 5.59 19.70 3.27
CA ARG A 24 6.21 18.94 4.37
C ARG A 24 5.24 18.01 5.10
N GLN A 25 3.93 18.19 4.92
CA GLN A 25 2.91 17.30 5.48
C GLN A 25 2.77 16.00 4.67
N ILE A 26 3.24 15.96 3.42
CA ILE A 26 3.24 14.75 2.59
C ILE A 26 4.39 13.85 3.03
N LYS A 27 4.05 12.82 3.83
CA LYS A 27 4.99 11.90 4.47
C LYS A 27 4.88 10.47 3.96
N TYR A 28 3.75 10.12 3.32
CA TYR A 28 3.42 8.75 2.92
C TYR A 28 3.08 8.65 1.44
N LEU A 29 3.41 7.49 0.86
CA LEU A 29 2.93 7.06 -0.45
C LEU A 29 2.15 5.77 -0.25
N ILE A 30 0.88 5.75 -0.67
CA ILE A 30 -0.03 4.64 -0.41
C ILE A 30 -0.49 4.06 -1.74
N PHE A 31 -0.34 2.73 -1.88
CA PHE A 31 -0.75 1.99 -3.05
C PHE A 31 -2.07 1.29 -2.82
N HIS A 32 -2.91 1.36 -3.86
CA HIS A 32 -4.23 0.76 -3.91
C HIS A 32 -4.40 -0.07 -5.17
N TYR A 33 -5.37 -0.97 -5.17
CA TYR A 33 -6.00 -1.43 -6.39
C TYR A 33 -7.43 -0.91 -6.46
N THR A 34 -7.94 -0.72 -7.68
CA THR A 34 -9.30 -0.19 -7.89
C THR A 34 -10.41 -1.11 -7.37
N GLY A 35 -10.20 -2.44 -7.35
CA GLY A 35 -11.23 -3.42 -7.03
C GLY A 35 -12.40 -3.38 -8.02
N MET A 36 -12.15 -2.98 -9.27
CA MET A 36 -13.17 -2.82 -10.31
C MET A 36 -12.75 -3.50 -11.61
N ARG A 37 -13.74 -3.98 -12.37
CA ARG A 37 -13.51 -4.82 -13.55
C ARG A 37 -12.89 -4.10 -14.74
N SER A 38 -12.97 -2.76 -14.81
CA SER A 38 -12.44 -1.97 -15.93
C SER A 38 -11.96 -0.59 -15.52
N ASP A 39 -11.06 -0.01 -16.33
CA ASP A 39 -10.63 1.37 -16.17
C ASP A 39 -11.82 2.34 -16.28
N LYS A 40 -12.76 2.11 -17.20
CA LYS A 40 -13.95 2.94 -17.40
C LYS A 40 -14.78 3.03 -16.11
N SER A 41 -15.09 1.91 -15.48
CA SER A 41 -15.86 1.88 -14.24
C SER A 41 -15.12 2.51 -13.08
N ALA A 42 -13.80 2.26 -12.96
CA ALA A 42 -12.97 2.84 -11.91
C ALA A 42 -12.86 4.37 -12.05
N ILE A 43 -12.58 4.88 -13.23
CA ILE A 43 -12.50 6.32 -13.51
C ILE A 43 -13.85 6.97 -13.24
N LYS A 44 -14.96 6.40 -13.74
CA LYS A 44 -16.30 6.91 -13.47
C LYS A 44 -16.55 7.07 -11.97
N LYS A 45 -16.22 6.05 -11.17
CA LYS A 45 -16.37 6.10 -9.71
C LYS A 45 -15.48 7.17 -9.06
N LEU A 46 -14.21 7.26 -9.46
CA LEU A 46 -13.26 8.22 -8.89
C LEU A 46 -13.58 9.68 -9.25
N THR A 47 -14.37 9.93 -10.31
CA THR A 47 -14.80 11.26 -10.74
C THR A 47 -16.26 11.59 -10.42
N ASP A 48 -17.03 10.62 -9.91
CA ASP A 48 -18.40 10.85 -9.45
C ASP A 48 -18.38 11.50 -8.06
N ILE A 49 -18.97 12.70 -7.94
CA ILE A 49 -19.05 13.46 -6.68
C ILE A 49 -19.75 12.69 -5.57
N ASN A 50 -20.74 11.85 -5.91
CA ASN A 50 -21.51 11.09 -4.95
C ASN A 50 -20.73 9.89 -4.38
N SER A 51 -19.66 9.45 -5.05
CA SER A 51 -18.83 8.32 -4.62
C SER A 51 -17.99 8.63 -3.38
N LYS A 52 -17.68 9.92 -3.15
CA LYS A 52 -16.84 10.42 -2.03
C LYS A 52 -15.49 9.69 -1.92
N VAL A 53 -14.93 9.26 -3.04
CA VAL A 53 -13.61 8.65 -3.14
C VAL A 53 -12.83 9.25 -4.31
N SER A 54 -11.51 9.31 -4.18
CA SER A 54 -10.59 9.78 -5.23
C SER A 54 -9.17 9.25 -5.00
N CYS A 55 -8.27 9.59 -5.89
CA CYS A 55 -6.82 9.38 -5.72
C CYS A 55 -6.05 10.52 -6.38
N HIS A 56 -4.76 10.64 -6.07
CA HIS A 56 -3.91 11.62 -6.74
C HIS A 56 -3.51 11.16 -8.14
N PHE A 57 -3.17 9.88 -8.26
CA PHE A 57 -2.75 9.26 -9.51
C PHE A 57 -3.46 7.93 -9.73
N TYR A 58 -3.81 7.70 -10.97
CA TYR A 58 -4.41 6.46 -11.43
C TYR A 58 -3.52 5.84 -12.52
N ILE A 59 -3.24 4.53 -12.41
CA ILE A 59 -2.49 3.78 -13.41
C ILE A 59 -3.47 2.80 -14.07
N THR A 60 -3.71 3.00 -15.36
CA THR A 60 -4.63 2.17 -16.15
C THR A 60 -4.12 0.74 -16.32
N GLU A 61 -4.97 -0.15 -16.80
CA GLU A 61 -4.60 -1.53 -17.14
C GLU A 61 -3.46 -1.60 -18.18
N LYS A 62 -3.42 -0.64 -19.12
CA LYS A 62 -2.36 -0.50 -20.13
C LYS A 62 -1.09 0.18 -19.62
N GLY A 63 -1.08 0.66 -18.37
CA GLY A 63 0.04 1.33 -17.73
C GLY A 63 0.09 2.85 -17.97
N ASN A 64 -0.94 3.46 -18.54
CA ASN A 64 -0.99 4.92 -18.72
C ASN A 64 -1.22 5.59 -17.37
N LEU A 65 -0.58 6.75 -17.15
CA LEU A 65 -0.70 7.54 -15.93
C LEU A 65 -1.72 8.66 -16.10
N ILE A 66 -2.69 8.70 -15.21
CA ILE A 66 -3.71 9.77 -15.13
C ILE A 66 -3.55 10.51 -13.81
N ARG A 67 -3.50 11.83 -13.85
CA ARG A 67 -3.57 12.68 -12.66
C ARG A 67 -5.03 13.04 -12.39
N MET A 68 -5.50 12.75 -11.14
CA MET A 68 -6.89 12.97 -10.77
C MET A 68 -7.04 14.06 -9.70
N VAL A 69 -6.11 14.18 -8.75
CA VAL A 69 -6.09 15.26 -7.76
C VAL A 69 -4.68 15.84 -7.70
N PRO A 70 -4.50 17.16 -7.69
CA PRO A 70 -3.18 17.76 -7.54
C PRO A 70 -2.56 17.45 -6.19
N ASP A 71 -1.24 17.21 -6.14
CA ASP A 71 -0.51 16.65 -4.99
C ASP A 71 -0.76 17.38 -3.66
N LEU A 72 -0.93 18.71 -3.69
CA LEU A 72 -1.09 19.51 -2.47
C LEU A 72 -2.52 19.53 -1.95
N TYR A 73 -3.49 19.06 -2.70
CA TYR A 73 -4.85 18.85 -2.20
C TYR A 73 -4.97 17.47 -1.57
N ILE A 74 -5.98 17.27 -0.74
CA ILE A 74 -6.18 16.05 0.03
C ILE A 74 -7.19 15.16 -0.69
N ALA A 75 -6.72 14.22 -1.49
CA ALA A 75 -7.57 13.21 -2.11
C ALA A 75 -8.13 12.21 -1.09
N TRP A 76 -9.33 11.69 -1.33
CA TRP A 76 -10.06 10.81 -0.41
C TRP A 76 -9.83 9.34 -0.77
N HIS A 77 -8.62 8.81 -0.50
CA HIS A 77 -8.24 7.44 -0.87
C HIS A 77 -8.04 6.47 0.32
N ALA A 78 -7.69 7.00 1.50
CA ALA A 78 -7.32 6.17 2.66
C ALA A 78 -8.47 5.94 3.64
N GLY A 79 -9.46 6.85 3.70
CA GLY A 79 -10.59 6.78 4.62
C GLY A 79 -10.13 6.71 6.09
N LYS A 80 -10.86 5.95 6.92
CA LYS A 80 -10.47 5.68 8.31
C LYS A 80 -9.21 4.83 8.33
N SER A 81 -8.10 5.43 8.68
CA SER A 81 -6.77 4.85 8.57
C SER A 81 -5.81 5.43 9.60
N SER A 82 -4.79 4.66 9.95
CA SER A 82 -3.74 5.07 10.90
C SER A 82 -2.43 4.36 10.59
N TRP A 83 -1.31 5.05 10.87
CA TRP A 83 0.03 4.52 10.79
C TRP A 83 0.94 5.28 11.74
N ARG A 84 1.63 4.57 12.64
CA ARG A 84 2.39 5.20 13.73
C ARG A 84 1.50 6.21 14.48
N ASN A 85 1.93 7.46 14.59
CA ASN A 85 1.20 8.52 15.31
C ASN A 85 0.23 9.32 14.43
N HIS A 86 0.11 8.99 13.13
CA HIS A 86 -0.78 9.68 12.21
C HIS A 86 -2.09 8.93 12.04
N LYS A 87 -3.20 9.64 12.17
CA LYS A 87 -4.57 9.20 11.84
C LYS A 87 -5.07 9.96 10.61
N GLN A 88 -6.10 9.43 9.92
CA GLN A 88 -6.66 10.06 8.72
C GLN A 88 -5.58 10.32 7.66
N LEU A 89 -4.97 9.25 7.16
CA LEU A 89 -3.78 9.31 6.30
C LEU A 89 -3.97 10.10 5.01
N ASN A 90 -5.21 10.40 4.57
CA ASN A 90 -5.46 11.34 3.46
C ASN A 90 -4.69 12.64 3.63
N LYS A 91 -4.62 13.17 4.85
CA LYS A 91 -3.95 14.46 5.17
C LYS A 91 -2.44 14.42 4.95
N TYR A 92 -1.82 13.24 5.01
CA TYR A 92 -0.36 13.06 5.05
C TYR A 92 0.19 12.25 3.88
N SER A 93 -0.63 11.84 2.93
CA SER A 93 -0.22 10.89 1.90
C SER A 93 -0.57 11.32 0.49
N ILE A 94 0.10 10.68 -0.46
CA ILE A 94 -0.31 10.62 -1.86
C ILE A 94 -0.80 9.19 -2.11
N GLY A 95 -2.02 9.05 -2.65
CA GLY A 95 -2.61 7.77 -3.05
C GLY A 95 -2.43 7.53 -4.54
N ILE A 96 -1.99 6.31 -4.87
CA ILE A 96 -1.93 5.82 -6.26
C ILE A 96 -2.84 4.61 -6.38
N GLU A 97 -3.87 4.74 -7.22
CA GLU A 97 -4.74 3.64 -7.62
C GLU A 97 -4.18 2.94 -8.85
N ILE A 98 -4.20 1.62 -8.84
CA ILE A 98 -3.70 0.80 -9.95
C ILE A 98 -4.85 -0.10 -10.41
N SER A 99 -5.17 -0.04 -11.70
CA SER A 99 -6.22 -0.87 -12.28
C SER A 99 -5.97 -2.34 -12.01
N ASN A 100 -6.87 -2.96 -11.26
CA ASN A 100 -6.86 -4.39 -10.97
C ASN A 100 -8.24 -4.75 -10.41
N PRO A 101 -8.86 -5.85 -10.85
CA PRO A 101 -10.20 -6.24 -10.40
C PRO A 101 -10.29 -6.51 -8.90
N GLY A 102 -9.16 -6.81 -8.23
CA GLY A 102 -9.14 -7.05 -6.80
C GLY A 102 -9.78 -8.37 -6.39
N HIS A 103 -9.75 -8.65 -5.09
CA HIS A 103 -10.16 -9.95 -4.54
C HIS A 103 -11.64 -10.31 -4.80
N ASP A 104 -12.49 -9.31 -4.99
CA ASP A 104 -13.93 -9.53 -5.16
C ASP A 104 -14.32 -9.77 -6.64
N HIS A 105 -13.35 -9.61 -7.58
CA HIS A 105 -13.56 -9.72 -9.01
C HIS A 105 -12.42 -10.46 -9.74
N ASN A 106 -11.99 -11.60 -9.21
CA ASN A 106 -10.91 -12.41 -9.78
C ASN A 106 -9.55 -11.68 -9.80
N TYR A 107 -8.99 -11.45 -8.61
CA TYR A 107 -7.72 -10.77 -8.40
C TYR A 107 -6.58 -11.36 -9.24
N ILE A 108 -5.95 -10.53 -10.05
CA ILE A 108 -4.88 -10.90 -11.01
C ILE A 108 -3.53 -10.29 -10.63
N SER A 109 -2.46 -10.78 -11.25
CA SER A 109 -1.14 -10.16 -11.15
C SER A 109 -1.12 -8.83 -11.89
N TYR A 110 -0.29 -7.90 -11.40
CA TYR A 110 -0.09 -6.59 -12.03
C TYR A 110 0.72 -6.71 -13.32
N LYS A 111 0.33 -5.99 -14.36
CA LYS A 111 1.01 -6.01 -15.65
C LYS A 111 2.37 -5.30 -15.58
N LYS A 112 3.33 -5.74 -16.37
CA LYS A 112 4.68 -5.15 -16.43
C LYS A 112 4.64 -3.65 -16.66
N LYS A 113 3.83 -3.17 -17.63
CA LYS A 113 3.69 -1.73 -17.93
C LYS A 113 3.13 -0.93 -16.74
N GLN A 114 2.17 -1.46 -15.99
CA GLN A 114 1.69 -0.83 -14.76
C GLN A 114 2.81 -0.63 -13.74
N MET A 115 3.64 -1.66 -13.54
CA MET A 115 4.74 -1.61 -12.57
C MET A 115 5.89 -0.69 -13.03
N GLU A 116 6.14 -0.59 -14.33
CA GLU A 116 7.09 0.36 -14.89
C GLU A 116 6.65 1.80 -14.60
N THR A 117 5.39 2.13 -14.89
CA THR A 117 4.80 3.44 -14.60
C THR A 117 4.77 3.73 -13.10
N LEU A 118 4.39 2.75 -12.27
CA LEU A 118 4.40 2.88 -10.82
C LEU A 118 5.80 3.23 -10.30
N VAL A 119 6.84 2.56 -10.80
CA VAL A 119 8.23 2.84 -10.41
C VAL A 119 8.64 4.26 -10.77
N LEU A 120 8.31 4.73 -11.98
CA LEU A 120 8.66 6.08 -12.43
C LEU A 120 7.99 7.16 -11.56
N ILE A 121 6.67 7.08 -11.40
CA ILE A 121 5.94 8.09 -10.60
C ILE A 121 6.32 8.02 -9.12
N SER A 122 6.49 6.82 -8.55
CA SER A 122 6.89 6.66 -7.14
C SER A 122 8.24 7.30 -6.85
N ARG A 123 9.24 7.07 -7.70
CA ARG A 123 10.57 7.71 -7.57
C ARG A 123 10.48 9.24 -7.62
N LYS A 124 9.69 9.77 -8.57
CA LYS A 124 9.46 11.22 -8.68
C LYS A 124 8.85 11.80 -7.39
N LEU A 125 7.82 11.14 -6.85
CA LEU A 125 7.14 11.59 -5.62
C LEU A 125 8.02 11.45 -4.38
N ILE A 126 8.71 10.30 -4.22
CA ILE A 126 9.63 10.05 -3.12
C ILE A 126 10.73 11.13 -3.09
N ASN A 127 11.34 11.45 -4.23
CA ASN A 127 12.37 12.48 -4.32
C ASN A 127 11.81 13.88 -4.08
N LYS A 128 10.66 14.21 -4.67
CA LYS A 128 10.00 15.53 -4.54
C LYS A 128 9.63 15.85 -3.10
N TYR A 129 9.05 14.88 -2.38
CA TYR A 129 8.52 15.07 -1.02
C TYR A 129 9.42 14.50 0.07
N LYS A 130 10.59 13.93 -0.28
CA LYS A 130 11.53 13.30 0.66
C LYS A 130 10.86 12.22 1.50
N ILE A 131 9.98 11.41 0.87
CA ILE A 131 9.26 10.34 1.55
C ILE A 131 10.24 9.24 1.97
N ASN A 132 10.25 8.90 3.26
CA ASN A 132 11.07 7.80 3.76
C ASN A 132 10.59 6.47 3.16
N LYS A 133 11.51 5.59 2.78
CA LYS A 133 11.19 4.26 2.22
C LYS A 133 10.27 3.42 3.13
N LYS A 134 10.37 3.60 4.47
CA LYS A 134 9.47 2.95 5.45
C LYS A 134 8.04 3.51 5.44
N ASN A 135 7.79 4.60 4.72
CA ASN A 135 6.49 5.26 4.60
C ASN A 135 5.83 5.02 3.23
N VAL A 136 6.33 4.06 2.47
CA VAL A 136 5.67 3.55 1.25
C VAL A 136 4.89 2.31 1.62
N LEU A 137 3.57 2.40 1.59
CA LEU A 137 2.65 1.47 2.25
C LEU A 137 1.53 1.02 1.30
N GLY A 138 0.90 -0.09 1.63
CA GLY A 138 -0.39 -0.47 1.05
C GLY A 138 -1.55 0.05 1.90
N HIS A 139 -2.74 0.15 1.30
CA HIS A 139 -3.96 0.47 2.05
C HIS A 139 -4.20 -0.56 3.18
N SER A 140 -3.89 -1.82 2.92
CA SER A 140 -3.97 -2.89 3.92
C SER A 140 -3.02 -2.74 5.11
N ASP A 141 -1.94 -1.98 4.99
CA ASP A 141 -1.05 -1.68 6.13
C ASP A 141 -1.68 -0.66 7.07
N ILE A 142 -2.32 0.37 6.51
CA ILE A 142 -2.88 1.51 7.26
C ILE A 142 -4.33 1.32 7.71
N ALA A 143 -5.02 0.31 7.18
CA ALA A 143 -6.38 -0.06 7.53
C ALA A 143 -6.55 -1.60 7.57
N PRO A 144 -5.76 -2.33 8.38
CA PRO A 144 -5.55 -3.77 8.23
C PRO A 144 -6.78 -4.63 8.55
N VAL A 145 -7.74 -4.11 9.28
CA VAL A 145 -9.00 -4.83 9.57
C VAL A 145 -10.01 -4.69 8.42
N ARG A 146 -9.92 -3.59 7.65
CA ARG A 146 -10.92 -3.16 6.68
C ARG A 146 -10.53 -3.41 5.21
N LYS A 147 -9.22 -3.37 4.90
CA LYS A 147 -8.70 -3.34 3.53
C LYS A 147 -7.76 -4.50 3.24
N LYS A 148 -7.68 -4.87 1.94
CA LYS A 148 -6.81 -5.95 1.44
C LYS A 148 -5.83 -5.45 0.37
N ASP A 149 -6.13 -4.30 -0.27
CA ASP A 149 -5.33 -3.71 -1.36
C ASP A 149 -3.96 -3.20 -0.88
N PRO A 150 -2.93 -3.27 -1.71
CA PRO A 150 -2.88 -3.77 -3.09
C PRO A 150 -2.81 -5.30 -3.22
N GLY A 151 -2.84 -6.08 -2.12
CA GLY A 151 -2.91 -7.54 -2.10
C GLY A 151 -1.57 -8.26 -2.25
N GLU A 152 -1.63 -9.60 -2.18
CA GLU A 152 -0.44 -10.47 -2.15
C GLU A 152 0.27 -10.61 -3.49
N LYS A 153 -0.42 -10.36 -4.64
CA LYS A 153 0.24 -10.36 -5.96
C LYS A 153 0.95 -9.05 -6.27
N PHE A 154 0.90 -8.07 -5.36
CA PHE A 154 1.64 -6.83 -5.53
C PHE A 154 3.13 -7.04 -5.26
N PRO A 155 4.04 -6.62 -6.16
CA PRO A 155 5.43 -7.06 -6.14
C PRO A 155 6.32 -6.25 -5.18
N TRP A 156 5.98 -6.19 -3.89
CA TRP A 156 6.68 -5.42 -2.86
C TRP A 156 8.18 -5.63 -2.84
N LYS A 157 8.63 -6.90 -2.89
CA LYS A 157 10.05 -7.27 -2.90
C LYS A 157 10.79 -6.64 -4.09
N ASN A 158 10.18 -6.65 -5.27
CA ASN A 158 10.77 -6.07 -6.48
C ASN A 158 10.81 -4.54 -6.44
N LEU A 159 9.81 -3.90 -5.83
CA LEU A 159 9.79 -2.46 -5.60
C LEU A 159 10.86 -2.03 -4.60
N ALA A 160 11.04 -2.78 -3.51
CA ALA A 160 12.09 -2.52 -2.51
C ALA A 160 13.50 -2.60 -3.11
N LYS A 161 13.77 -3.55 -4.03
CA LYS A 161 15.02 -3.59 -4.81
C LYS A 161 15.25 -2.32 -5.64
N LYS A 162 14.18 -1.63 -6.01
CA LYS A 162 14.20 -0.35 -6.74
C LYS A 162 14.14 0.87 -5.81
N LYS A 163 14.37 0.67 -4.51
CA LYS A 163 14.33 1.68 -3.44
C LYS A 163 12.93 2.31 -3.23
N ILE A 164 11.86 1.59 -3.57
CA ILE A 164 10.46 1.96 -3.33
C ILE A 164 9.90 1.01 -2.28
N GLY A 165 9.68 1.53 -1.08
CA GLY A 165 9.34 0.71 0.07
C GLY A 165 10.54 -0.04 0.64
N ILE A 166 10.27 -0.97 1.54
CA ILE A 166 11.28 -1.83 2.17
C ILE A 166 10.86 -3.29 2.09
N TRP A 167 11.83 -4.17 2.24
CA TRP A 167 11.66 -5.61 2.34
C TRP A 167 12.66 -6.15 3.35
N HIS A 168 12.31 -7.20 4.08
CA HIS A 168 13.21 -7.82 5.06
C HIS A 168 14.44 -8.44 4.40
N ASN A 169 15.54 -8.51 5.15
CA ASN A 169 16.84 -9.02 4.71
C ASN A 169 17.09 -10.50 5.07
N LEU A 170 16.06 -11.23 5.51
CA LEU A 170 16.21 -12.62 5.90
C LEU A 170 16.60 -13.49 4.70
N LYS A 171 17.56 -14.39 4.92
CA LYS A 171 17.91 -15.44 3.94
C LYS A 171 16.71 -16.36 3.74
N ILE A 172 16.25 -16.52 2.50
CA ILE A 172 15.04 -17.27 2.14
C ILE A 172 15.05 -18.70 2.71
N ALA A 173 16.17 -19.42 2.57
CA ALA A 173 16.27 -20.78 3.08
C ALA A 173 16.06 -20.86 4.60
N LYS A 174 16.62 -19.90 5.37
CA LYS A 174 16.45 -19.86 6.83
C LYS A 174 15.01 -19.49 7.20
N SER A 175 14.39 -18.54 6.51
CA SER A 175 13.03 -18.12 6.84
C SER A 175 12.01 -19.22 6.51
N LYS A 176 12.15 -19.92 5.37
CA LYS A 176 11.27 -21.03 4.98
C LYS A 176 11.31 -22.19 5.98
N LYS A 177 12.46 -22.50 6.60
CA LYS A 177 12.56 -23.51 7.66
C LYS A 177 11.73 -23.17 8.89
N MET A 178 11.45 -21.89 9.15
CA MET A 178 10.64 -21.41 10.27
C MET A 178 9.15 -21.28 9.93
N ARG A 179 8.80 -21.48 8.67
CA ARG A 179 7.42 -21.45 8.16
C ARG A 179 6.62 -22.61 8.75
N ASN A 180 5.38 -22.35 9.10
CA ASN A 180 4.47 -23.31 9.75
C ASN A 180 4.89 -23.79 11.16
N ILE A 181 6.06 -23.38 11.67
CA ILE A 181 6.39 -23.65 13.07
C ILE A 181 5.55 -22.73 13.95
N LYS A 182 4.70 -23.31 14.79
CA LYS A 182 3.79 -22.58 15.68
C LYS A 182 4.55 -21.57 16.53
N PHE A 183 4.07 -20.33 16.55
CA PHE A 183 4.59 -19.27 17.40
C PHE A 183 3.60 -18.95 18.51
N LEU A 184 3.98 -19.23 19.77
CA LEU A 184 3.08 -19.15 20.92
C LEU A 184 2.98 -17.73 21.50
N LYS A 185 4.04 -16.93 21.36
CA LYS A 185 4.13 -15.59 21.96
C LYS A 185 3.45 -14.52 21.11
N LYS A 186 2.13 -14.68 20.85
CA LYS A 186 1.34 -13.78 20.02
C LYS A 186 1.47 -12.31 20.43
N LYS A 187 1.49 -12.01 21.74
CA LYS A 187 1.62 -10.66 22.29
C LYS A 187 2.91 -9.97 21.80
N GLU A 188 4.03 -10.70 21.78
CA GLU A 188 5.31 -10.15 21.27
C GLU A 188 5.21 -9.76 19.80
N PHE A 189 4.60 -10.59 18.95
CA PHE A 189 4.42 -10.28 17.55
C PHE A 189 3.61 -8.99 17.35
N PHE A 190 2.51 -8.81 18.08
CA PHE A 190 1.70 -7.61 17.97
C PHE A 190 2.40 -6.36 18.51
N ASN A 191 3.23 -6.50 19.54
CA ASN A 191 4.08 -5.41 20.03
C ASN A 191 5.10 -5.00 18.95
N GLU A 192 5.72 -5.95 18.26
CA GLU A 192 6.64 -5.67 17.16
C GLU A 192 5.92 -5.00 15.96
N LEU A 193 4.68 -5.42 15.64
CA LEU A 193 3.87 -4.75 14.63
C LEU A 193 3.57 -3.30 15.01
N LYS A 194 3.23 -3.05 16.28
CA LYS A 194 3.00 -1.68 16.79
C LYS A 194 4.27 -0.83 16.69
N LEU A 195 5.42 -1.40 17.08
CA LEU A 195 6.73 -0.74 16.96
C LEU A 195 7.04 -0.38 15.50
N TYR A 196 6.71 -1.26 14.56
CA TYR A 196 6.90 -1.02 13.14
C TYR A 196 6.03 0.11 12.61
N GLY A 197 4.78 0.20 13.08
CA GLY A 197 3.88 1.29 12.70
C GLY A 197 2.40 0.95 12.60
N TYR A 198 2.03 -0.32 12.69
CA TYR A 198 0.62 -0.72 12.66
C TYR A 198 -0.16 -0.18 13.87
N ASP A 199 -1.34 0.35 13.65
CA ASP A 199 -2.28 0.66 14.73
C ASP A 199 -2.95 -0.64 15.18
N ILE A 200 -2.48 -1.18 16.30
CA ILE A 200 -2.96 -2.45 16.85
C ILE A 200 -4.11 -2.18 17.81
N LYS A 201 -5.26 -1.85 17.23
CA LYS A 201 -6.54 -1.82 17.92
C LYS A 201 -7.38 -2.96 17.38
N PHE A 202 -7.60 -3.95 18.21
CA PHE A 202 -8.46 -5.07 17.87
C PHE A 202 -9.25 -5.49 19.11
N SER A 203 -10.49 -5.88 18.89
CA SER A 203 -11.38 -6.41 19.92
C SER A 203 -11.61 -7.92 19.79
N THR A 204 -11.35 -8.49 18.59
CA THR A 204 -11.69 -9.87 18.28
C THR A 204 -10.51 -10.66 17.69
N GLU A 205 -10.55 -11.99 17.82
CA GLU A 205 -9.58 -12.89 17.15
C GLU A 205 -9.68 -12.82 15.62
N THR A 206 -10.89 -12.51 15.10
CA THR A 206 -11.10 -12.30 13.66
C THR A 206 -10.30 -11.09 13.16
N GLU A 207 -10.30 -9.98 13.90
CA GLU A 207 -9.52 -8.79 13.56
C GLU A 207 -8.02 -9.05 13.64
N LYS A 208 -7.56 -9.74 14.69
CA LYS A 208 -6.15 -10.19 14.79
C LYS A 208 -5.73 -11.00 13.56
N LYS A 209 -6.57 -11.95 13.14
CA LYS A 209 -6.32 -12.77 11.94
C LYS A 209 -6.25 -11.93 10.67
N LYS A 210 -7.10 -10.89 10.52
CA LYS A 210 -7.06 -9.94 9.38
C LYS A 210 -5.74 -9.16 9.38
N ILE A 211 -5.28 -8.67 10.53
CA ILE A 211 -4.00 -7.96 10.67
C ILE A 211 -2.83 -8.86 10.24
N VAL A 212 -2.78 -10.10 10.74
CA VAL A 212 -1.75 -11.07 10.35
C VAL A 212 -1.80 -11.34 8.84
N LYS A 213 -2.99 -11.54 8.25
CA LYS A 213 -3.13 -11.72 6.80
C LYS A 213 -2.57 -10.53 6.01
N ASN A 214 -2.82 -9.31 6.45
CA ASN A 214 -2.34 -8.11 5.74
C ASN A 214 -0.82 -7.92 5.88
N PHE A 215 -0.25 -8.23 7.04
CA PHE A 215 1.19 -8.33 7.20
C PHE A 215 1.79 -9.40 6.25
N GLN A 216 1.15 -10.56 6.14
CA GLN A 216 1.57 -11.63 5.22
C GLN A 216 1.47 -11.17 3.76
N ARG A 217 0.39 -10.49 3.35
CA ARG A 217 0.25 -9.93 1.99
C ARG A 217 1.41 -9.03 1.60
N HIS A 218 1.88 -8.23 2.53
CA HIS A 218 2.99 -7.31 2.27
C HIS A 218 4.35 -8.04 2.29
N PHE A 219 4.64 -8.81 3.35
CA PHE A 219 6.00 -9.28 3.65
C PHE A 219 6.23 -10.78 3.47
N ARG A 220 5.18 -11.55 3.24
CA ARG A 220 5.23 -12.99 2.98
C ARG A 220 4.06 -13.46 2.11
N PRO A 221 3.97 -12.96 0.87
CA PRO A 221 2.80 -13.15 0.01
C PRO A 221 2.56 -14.60 -0.43
N GLU A 222 3.54 -15.49 -0.30
CA GLU A 222 3.42 -16.89 -0.72
C GLU A 222 2.39 -17.69 0.12
N ILE A 223 2.14 -17.28 1.38
CA ILE A 223 1.15 -17.92 2.25
C ILE A 223 0.40 -16.87 3.06
N VAL A 224 -0.80 -16.53 2.65
CA VAL A 224 -1.69 -15.57 3.31
C VAL A 224 -2.84 -16.31 3.99
N ASN A 225 -2.58 -16.92 5.14
CA ASN A 225 -3.54 -17.73 5.87
C ASN A 225 -4.03 -17.12 7.19
N GLY A 226 -3.34 -16.07 7.67
CA GLY A 226 -3.62 -15.43 8.97
C GLY A 226 -3.18 -16.23 10.17
N LYS A 227 -2.43 -17.33 9.99
CA LYS A 227 -1.79 -18.08 11.06
C LYS A 227 -0.44 -17.44 11.36
N LEU A 228 -0.17 -17.21 12.64
CA LEU A 228 1.11 -16.70 13.11
C LEU A 228 2.08 -17.85 13.30
N ASP A 229 3.22 -17.81 12.62
CA ASP A 229 4.32 -18.75 12.72
C ASP A 229 5.65 -18.04 13.04
N LYS A 230 6.70 -18.83 13.31
CA LYS A 230 8.04 -18.28 13.60
C LYS A 230 8.59 -17.46 12.44
N GLU A 231 8.25 -17.77 11.17
CA GLU A 231 8.68 -16.98 10.03
C GLU A 231 8.12 -15.56 10.09
N CYS A 232 6.83 -15.39 10.36
CA CYS A 232 6.21 -14.06 10.52
C CYS A 232 6.90 -13.24 11.62
N PHE A 233 7.23 -13.87 12.74
CA PHE A 233 7.91 -13.20 13.84
C PHE A 233 9.34 -12.77 13.47
N LEU A 234 10.10 -13.62 12.80
CA LEU A 234 11.44 -13.26 12.33
C LEU A 234 11.41 -12.12 11.31
N ILE A 235 10.41 -12.13 10.42
CA ILE A 235 10.25 -11.05 9.43
C ILE A 235 10.03 -9.70 10.13
N ILE A 236 9.10 -9.62 11.09
CA ILE A 236 8.84 -8.33 11.75
C ILE A 236 10.02 -7.85 12.58
N LYS A 237 10.74 -8.77 13.26
CA LYS A 237 11.99 -8.43 13.97
C LYS A 237 13.06 -7.89 13.01
N ALA A 238 13.24 -8.53 11.85
CA ALA A 238 14.18 -8.06 10.83
C ALA A 238 13.80 -6.68 10.27
N LEU A 239 12.51 -6.41 10.06
CA LEU A 239 12.02 -5.09 9.61
C LEU A 239 12.28 -4.00 10.64
N ASN A 240 12.09 -4.29 11.93
CA ASN A 240 12.35 -3.35 13.02
C ASN A 240 13.85 -3.07 13.23
N SER A 241 14.72 -4.04 12.96
CA SER A 241 16.18 -3.87 13.07
C SER A 241 16.79 -3.08 11.90
N MET A 242 16.08 -2.85 10.82
CA MET A 242 16.58 -2.05 9.69
C MET A 242 16.60 -0.56 10.08
N LYS A 243 17.78 0.06 10.01
CA LYS A 243 18.01 1.51 10.18
C LYS A 243 17.47 2.33 9.02
#